data_e2928509663ec494bf652de3f9240868
#
_entry.id   e2928509663ec494bf652de3f9240868
#
_cell.length_a   1.000
_cell.length_b   1.000
_cell.length_c   1.000
_cell.angle_alpha   90.00
_cell.angle_beta   90.00
_cell.angle_gamma   90.00
#
_symmetry.space_group_name_H-M   'P 1'
#
loop_
_entity.id
_entity.type
_entity.pdbx_description
1 polymer ?
#
loop_
_entity_poly.entity_id
_entity_poly.type
_entity_poly.pdbx_seq_one_letter_code
_entity_poly.pdbx_strand_id
1 'polypeptide(L)'
;MDLNADFTKRVVVHAGDVPWIASPMPGVDRRMLDRIGDEVARATSIVRYAPGSAFSAHTHTGGEEFLVLEGVFQDEHGDYPAGTYVRNPPTTSHTPGAAEGCTIFVKLWQFDLEDRTQFRLDVEAQLGPVQDGIARAELHRDAREVVSYVVLEPGAALTELAPGGIEVLVLEGTLREGADDLVRWSWLRLPEGTPLQATAGSAGARLWMKTGHLPFAQAPLV
;
A
#
# COMPACT_ATOMS: atom_id res chain seq x y z
N MET A 1 20.23 -3.34 1.70
CA MET A 1 19.47 -4.26 2.58
C MET A 1 18.30 -4.84 1.80
N ASP A 2 18.15 -6.15 1.77
CA ASP A 2 17.04 -6.82 1.10
C ASP A 2 16.13 -7.50 2.13
N LEU A 3 14.84 -7.27 2.02
CA LEU A 3 13.80 -7.84 2.87
C LEU A 3 12.66 -8.34 1.98
N ASN A 4 12.28 -9.61 2.12
CA ASN A 4 11.24 -10.23 1.30
C ASN A 4 11.43 -9.96 -0.21
N ALA A 5 12.69 -9.93 -0.67
CA ALA A 5 13.09 -9.51 -2.01
C ALA A 5 12.95 -10.62 -3.06
N ASP A 6 12.59 -11.84 -2.68
CA ASP A 6 12.31 -12.94 -3.59
C ASP A 6 10.81 -12.88 -3.99
N PHE A 7 10.55 -12.27 -5.15
CA PHE A 7 9.19 -12.07 -5.67
C PHE A 7 8.57 -13.36 -6.27
N THR A 8 9.32 -14.44 -6.34
CA THR A 8 8.80 -15.75 -6.74
C THR A 8 8.13 -16.50 -5.59
N LYS A 9 8.18 -15.94 -4.37
CA LYS A 9 7.63 -16.55 -3.17
C LYS A 9 6.39 -15.84 -2.66
N ARG A 10 5.45 -16.62 -2.14
CA ARG A 10 4.37 -16.13 -1.30
C ARG A 10 4.96 -15.59 -0.01
N VAL A 11 4.51 -14.41 0.40
CA VAL A 11 4.93 -13.76 1.65
C VAL A 11 3.71 -13.28 2.41
N VAL A 12 3.67 -13.55 3.73
CA VAL A 12 2.71 -12.96 4.67
C VAL A 12 3.50 -12.23 5.76
N VAL A 13 3.09 -10.99 6.05
CA VAL A 13 3.63 -10.20 7.16
C VAL A 13 2.45 -9.66 7.96
N HIS A 14 2.33 -10.06 9.21
CA HIS A 14 1.42 -9.44 10.17
C HIS A 14 2.08 -8.18 10.73
N ALA A 15 1.89 -7.05 10.05
CA ALA A 15 2.61 -5.83 10.39
C ALA A 15 2.28 -5.31 11.79
N GLY A 16 1.12 -5.70 12.36
CA GLY A 16 0.78 -5.44 13.76
C GLY A 16 1.83 -5.95 14.74
N ASP A 17 2.45 -7.10 14.43
CA ASP A 17 3.45 -7.78 15.26
C ASP A 17 4.90 -7.35 14.94
N VAL A 18 5.11 -6.64 13.82
CA VAL A 18 6.44 -6.12 13.46
C VAL A 18 6.77 -4.91 14.31
N PRO A 19 7.94 -4.89 15.00
CA PRO A 19 8.33 -3.74 15.81
C PRO A 19 8.50 -2.49 14.95
N TRP A 20 8.17 -1.32 15.52
CA TRP A 20 8.48 -0.05 14.91
C TRP A 20 9.99 0.20 14.96
N ILE A 21 10.58 0.55 13.82
CA ILE A 21 12.00 0.89 13.70
C ILE A 21 12.09 2.37 13.35
N ALA A 22 12.86 3.13 14.13
CA ALA A 22 13.09 4.55 13.86
C ALA A 22 13.70 4.74 12.46
N SER A 23 13.18 5.70 11.72
CA SER A 23 13.79 6.19 10.48
C SER A 23 14.99 7.09 10.82
N PRO A 24 15.94 7.30 9.90
CA PRO A 24 16.94 8.36 10.05
C PRO A 24 16.32 9.76 10.24
N MET A 25 15.07 9.97 9.77
CA MET A 25 14.34 11.22 9.99
C MET A 25 13.68 11.23 11.39
N PRO A 26 13.93 12.23 12.23
CA PRO A 26 13.31 12.35 13.54
C PRO A 26 11.77 12.39 13.44
N GLY A 27 11.09 11.70 14.36
CA GLY A 27 9.62 11.66 14.40
C GLY A 27 8.99 10.72 13.37
N VAL A 28 9.78 9.90 12.68
CA VAL A 28 9.29 8.88 11.74
C VAL A 28 9.72 7.49 12.19
N ASP A 29 8.74 6.61 12.34
CA ASP A 29 8.96 5.18 12.55
C ASP A 29 8.37 4.39 11.39
N ARG A 30 8.94 3.21 11.12
CA ARG A 30 8.48 2.36 10.02
C ARG A 30 8.44 0.89 10.40
N ARG A 31 7.50 0.17 9.80
CA ARG A 31 7.42 -1.28 9.71
C ARG A 31 7.63 -1.65 8.26
N MET A 32 8.78 -2.24 7.95
CA MET A 32 9.11 -2.62 6.58
C MET A 32 8.45 -3.94 6.23
N LEU A 33 7.82 -4.02 5.06
CA LEU A 33 7.14 -5.21 4.53
C LEU A 33 7.96 -5.87 3.44
N ASP A 34 8.44 -5.11 2.46
CA ASP A 34 9.47 -5.53 1.52
C ASP A 34 10.47 -4.39 1.23
N ARG A 35 11.66 -4.77 0.75
CA ARG A 35 12.68 -3.81 0.37
C ARG A 35 13.73 -4.45 -0.55
N ILE A 36 14.13 -3.71 -1.60
CA ILE A 36 15.33 -3.98 -2.40
C ILE A 36 16.15 -2.69 -2.48
N GLY A 37 17.38 -2.75 -2.02
CA GLY A 37 18.32 -1.62 -2.03
C GLY A 37 18.66 -1.08 -0.66
N ASP A 38 19.55 -0.09 -0.64
CA ASP A 38 20.10 0.50 0.59
C ASP A 38 19.42 1.84 0.93
N GLU A 39 20.07 2.98 0.71
CA GLU A 39 19.45 4.29 1.00
C GLU A 39 18.33 4.58 0.02
N VAL A 40 18.59 4.40 -1.27
CA VAL A 40 17.58 4.44 -2.32
C VAL A 40 17.08 3.01 -2.53
N ALA A 41 15.80 2.79 -2.35
CA ALA A 41 15.24 1.45 -2.38
C ALA A 41 13.82 1.41 -2.94
N ARG A 42 13.54 0.34 -3.70
CA ARG A 42 12.17 -0.11 -3.88
C ARG A 42 11.68 -0.64 -2.53
N ALA A 43 10.62 -0.08 -2.00
CA ALA A 43 10.16 -0.45 -0.66
C ALA A 43 8.65 -0.36 -0.53
N THR A 44 8.10 -1.25 0.31
CA THR A 44 6.74 -1.22 0.82
C THR A 44 6.80 -1.20 2.34
N SER A 45 6.15 -0.23 2.98
CA SER A 45 6.22 -0.04 4.42
C SER A 45 4.93 0.54 5.00
N ILE A 46 4.68 0.30 6.29
CA ILE A 46 3.78 1.14 7.08
C ILE A 46 4.66 2.14 7.83
N VAL A 47 4.35 3.42 7.68
CA VAL A 47 5.14 4.53 8.24
C VAL A 47 4.26 5.35 9.17
N ARG A 48 4.77 5.65 10.37
CA ARG A 48 4.11 6.47 11.37
C ARG A 48 4.87 7.78 11.55
N TYR A 49 4.15 8.87 11.50
CA TYR A 49 4.63 10.23 11.77
C TYR A 49 4.14 10.67 13.15
N ALA A 50 5.05 11.11 14.00
CA ALA A 50 4.69 11.65 15.31
C ALA A 50 3.92 12.98 15.17
N PRO A 51 3.05 13.33 16.13
CA PRO A 51 2.42 14.66 16.15
C PRO A 51 3.45 15.79 16.11
N GLY A 52 3.15 16.83 15.32
CA GLY A 52 4.04 17.98 15.11
C GLY A 52 5.22 17.71 14.16
N SER A 53 5.25 16.57 13.47
CA SER A 53 6.29 16.27 12.49
C SER A 53 6.21 17.21 11.29
N ALA A 54 7.36 17.76 10.90
CA ALA A 54 7.54 18.55 9.69
C ALA A 54 8.88 18.18 9.04
N PHE A 55 8.88 18.01 7.74
CA PHE A 55 10.03 17.49 7.01
C PHE A 55 10.50 18.46 5.95
N SER A 56 11.74 18.26 5.49
CA SER A 56 12.29 19.03 4.37
C SER A 56 11.56 18.66 3.08
N ALA A 57 11.40 19.65 2.21
CA ALA A 57 10.95 19.41 0.85
C ALA A 57 11.86 18.40 0.15
N HIS A 58 11.26 17.44 -0.53
CA HIS A 58 12.00 16.43 -1.29
C HIS A 58 11.27 16.07 -2.59
N THR A 59 12.05 15.51 -3.52
CA THR A 59 11.56 15.08 -4.83
C THR A 59 11.51 13.58 -4.91
N HIS A 60 10.42 13.03 -5.44
CA HIS A 60 10.24 11.60 -5.68
C HIS A 60 10.94 11.21 -6.99
N THR A 61 12.17 10.72 -6.92
CA THR A 61 12.91 10.32 -8.11
C THR A 61 12.40 9.02 -8.74
N GLY A 62 11.87 8.11 -7.92
CA GLY A 62 11.28 6.83 -8.35
C GLY A 62 9.77 6.72 -8.14
N GLY A 63 9.11 7.84 -7.80
CA GLY A 63 7.70 7.88 -7.46
C GLY A 63 7.40 7.39 -6.04
N GLU A 64 6.27 7.85 -5.53
CA GLU A 64 5.70 7.48 -4.24
C GLU A 64 4.18 7.33 -4.39
N GLU A 65 3.62 6.24 -3.90
CA GLU A 65 2.19 6.14 -3.68
C GLU A 65 1.93 5.77 -2.22
N PHE A 66 0.86 6.29 -1.65
CA PHE A 66 0.48 5.94 -0.29
C PHE A 66 -1.03 6.00 -0.06
N LEU A 67 -1.47 5.24 0.95
CA LEU A 67 -2.80 5.30 1.53
C LEU A 67 -2.66 5.76 2.98
N VAL A 68 -3.40 6.80 3.38
CA VAL A 68 -3.46 7.24 4.76
C VAL A 68 -4.32 6.26 5.55
N LEU A 69 -3.70 5.57 6.54
CA LEU A 69 -4.36 4.56 7.37
C LEU A 69 -4.99 5.16 8.63
N GLU A 70 -4.33 6.15 9.23
CA GLU A 70 -4.77 6.83 10.46
C GLU A 70 -4.29 8.28 10.48
N GLY A 71 -5.07 9.15 11.12
CA GLY A 71 -4.72 10.57 11.28
C GLY A 71 -4.84 11.37 9.99
N VAL A 72 -4.01 12.39 9.86
CA VAL A 72 -4.00 13.31 8.71
C VAL A 72 -2.57 13.54 8.26
N PHE A 73 -2.26 13.10 7.04
CA PHE A 73 -1.02 13.49 6.36
C PHE A 73 -1.21 14.87 5.74
N GLN A 74 -0.19 15.70 5.77
CA GLN A 74 -0.25 17.10 5.30
C GLN A 74 0.94 17.43 4.41
N ASP A 75 0.71 18.30 3.44
CA ASP A 75 1.76 18.96 2.68
C ASP A 75 1.28 20.36 2.24
N GLU A 76 2.08 21.10 1.45
CA GLU A 76 1.73 22.42 0.92
C GLU A 76 0.51 22.42 0.00
N HIS A 77 0.02 21.26 -0.41
CA HIS A 77 -1.13 21.12 -1.30
C HIS A 77 -2.42 20.80 -0.55
N GLY A 78 -2.37 20.48 0.74
CA GLY A 78 -3.55 20.25 1.57
C GLY A 78 -3.42 19.18 2.65
N ASP A 79 -4.57 18.83 3.20
CA ASP A 79 -4.74 17.83 4.24
C ASP A 79 -5.32 16.55 3.65
N TYR A 80 -4.75 15.41 4.04
CA TYR A 80 -5.13 14.08 3.56
C TYR A 80 -5.53 13.22 4.75
N PRO A 81 -6.83 13.14 5.09
CA PRO A 81 -7.31 12.30 6.18
C PRO A 81 -7.20 10.80 5.85
N ALA A 82 -7.37 9.95 6.88
CA ALA A 82 -7.47 8.50 6.70
C ALA A 82 -8.47 8.14 5.60
N GLY A 83 -8.11 7.17 4.75
CA GLY A 83 -8.86 6.82 3.54
C GLY A 83 -8.46 7.59 2.28
N THR A 84 -7.52 8.55 2.38
CA THR A 84 -6.99 9.23 1.19
C THR A 84 -5.89 8.39 0.55
N TYR A 85 -6.05 8.05 -0.73
CA TYR A 85 -5.03 7.46 -1.59
C TYR A 85 -4.37 8.56 -2.43
N VAL A 86 -3.04 8.58 -2.42
CA VAL A 86 -2.22 9.58 -3.11
C VAL A 86 -1.24 8.89 -4.04
N ARG A 87 -1.09 9.43 -5.23
CA ARG A 87 -0.13 8.98 -6.24
C ARG A 87 0.74 10.16 -6.68
N ASN A 88 2.02 10.07 -6.36
CA ASN A 88 3.06 11.06 -6.66
C ASN A 88 4.08 10.42 -7.62
N PRO A 89 3.91 10.54 -8.95
CA PRO A 89 4.83 9.94 -9.90
C PRO A 89 6.23 10.59 -9.85
N PRO A 90 7.23 10.01 -10.53
CA PRO A 90 8.57 10.58 -10.61
C PRO A 90 8.57 12.06 -10.99
N THR A 91 9.48 12.83 -10.42
CA THR A 91 9.65 14.28 -10.56
C THR A 91 8.70 15.17 -9.74
N THR A 92 7.68 14.61 -9.09
CA THR A 92 6.87 15.37 -8.13
C THR A 92 7.64 15.64 -6.85
N SER A 93 7.25 16.68 -6.15
CA SER A 93 7.86 17.08 -4.86
C SER A 93 6.81 17.57 -3.89
N HIS A 94 7.08 17.41 -2.60
CA HIS A 94 6.28 17.98 -1.53
C HIS A 94 7.10 18.21 -0.25
N THR A 95 6.47 18.87 0.71
CA THR A 95 7.00 19.12 2.06
C THR A 95 6.07 18.44 3.07
N PRO A 96 6.33 17.18 3.45
CA PRO A 96 5.42 16.44 4.33
C PRO A 96 5.34 17.00 5.74
N GLY A 97 4.17 16.84 6.36
CA GLY A 97 3.92 17.16 7.74
C GLY A 97 2.77 16.33 8.32
N ALA A 98 2.67 16.33 9.64
CA ALA A 98 1.57 15.70 10.36
C ALA A 98 1.37 16.42 11.71
N ALA A 99 0.53 17.45 11.75
CA ALA A 99 0.31 18.24 12.97
C ALA A 99 -0.22 17.38 14.12
N GLU A 100 -1.18 16.51 13.85
CA GLU A 100 -1.77 15.59 14.83
C GLU A 100 -1.17 14.16 14.75
N GLY A 101 -0.18 13.97 13.87
CA GLY A 101 0.37 12.65 13.54
C GLY A 101 -0.47 11.88 12.53
N CYS A 102 0.17 10.94 11.85
CA CYS A 102 -0.52 10.03 10.93
C CYS A 102 0.23 8.71 10.76
N THR A 103 -0.47 7.74 10.21
CA THR A 103 0.10 6.46 9.76
C THR A 103 -0.29 6.25 8.31
N ILE A 104 0.69 5.93 7.45
CA ILE A 104 0.47 5.65 6.03
C ILE A 104 0.99 4.27 5.65
N PHE A 105 0.38 3.65 4.66
CA PHE A 105 0.95 2.54 3.89
C PHE A 105 1.56 3.13 2.64
N VAL A 106 2.86 2.97 2.44
CA VAL A 106 3.62 3.65 1.38
C VAL A 106 4.43 2.68 0.54
N LYS A 107 4.49 2.96 -0.77
CA LYS A 107 5.30 2.26 -1.75
C LYS A 107 6.21 3.26 -2.47
N LEU A 108 7.52 3.00 -2.44
CA LEU A 108 8.55 3.85 -2.99
C LEU A 108 9.29 3.15 -4.14
N TRP A 109 9.64 3.90 -5.19
CA TRP A 109 10.39 3.39 -6.34
C TRP A 109 9.69 2.24 -7.07
N GLN A 110 8.37 2.38 -7.28
CA GLN A 110 7.55 1.34 -7.91
C GLN A 110 6.80 1.84 -9.15
N PHE A 111 7.18 3.01 -9.64
CA PHE A 111 6.58 3.63 -10.82
C PHE A 111 7.38 3.33 -12.10
N ASP A 112 6.73 3.49 -13.24
CA ASP A 112 7.44 3.77 -14.46
C ASP A 112 8.08 5.15 -14.35
N LEU A 113 9.34 5.29 -14.75
CA LEU A 113 10.05 6.58 -14.64
C LEU A 113 9.46 7.67 -15.56
N GLU A 114 8.72 7.26 -16.60
CA GLU A 114 8.01 8.15 -17.50
C GLU A 114 6.56 8.44 -17.06
N ASP A 115 6.07 7.82 -16.00
CA ASP A 115 4.74 8.11 -15.48
C ASP A 115 4.67 9.54 -14.93
N ARG A 116 3.55 10.22 -15.24
CA ARG A 116 3.25 11.60 -14.78
C ARG A 116 1.84 11.72 -14.24
N THR A 117 1.16 10.58 -13.99
CA THR A 117 -0.21 10.53 -13.51
C THR A 117 -0.26 10.81 -12.01
N GLN A 118 -0.45 12.06 -11.65
CA GLN A 118 -0.56 12.52 -10.26
C GLN A 118 -2.01 12.78 -9.88
N PHE A 119 -2.45 12.22 -8.76
CA PHE A 119 -3.78 12.49 -8.20
C PHE A 119 -3.87 12.10 -6.73
N ARG A 120 -4.97 12.51 -6.11
CA ARG A 120 -5.39 12.15 -4.77
C ARG A 120 -6.90 11.93 -4.76
N LEU A 121 -7.38 10.93 -4.03
CA LEU A 121 -8.80 10.60 -3.95
C LEU A 121 -9.15 9.95 -2.62
N ASP A 122 -10.40 10.08 -2.21
CA ASP A 122 -11.00 9.32 -1.11
C ASP A 122 -11.43 7.95 -1.66
N VAL A 123 -10.91 6.87 -1.08
CA VAL A 123 -11.16 5.51 -1.59
C VAL A 123 -12.61 5.06 -1.41
N GLU A 124 -13.27 5.50 -0.32
CA GLU A 124 -14.68 5.17 -0.05
C GLU A 124 -15.61 5.82 -1.09
N ALA A 125 -15.31 7.06 -1.48
CA ALA A 125 -16.08 7.79 -2.46
C ALA A 125 -16.02 7.18 -3.88
N GLN A 126 -15.07 6.28 -4.14
CA GLN A 126 -14.91 5.60 -5.43
C GLN A 126 -15.63 4.25 -5.50
N LEU A 127 -16.19 3.76 -4.38
CA LEU A 127 -16.81 2.43 -4.36
C LEU A 127 -17.99 2.33 -5.32
N GLY A 128 -17.96 1.29 -6.15
CA GLY A 128 -19.10 0.87 -6.95
C GLY A 128 -20.15 0.11 -6.13
N PRO A 129 -21.24 -0.32 -6.78
CA PRO A 129 -22.29 -1.10 -6.12
C PRO A 129 -21.77 -2.46 -5.65
N VAL A 130 -22.38 -2.98 -4.59
CA VAL A 130 -22.10 -4.34 -4.10
C VAL A 130 -22.62 -5.36 -5.12
N GLN A 131 -21.74 -6.31 -5.48
CA GLN A 131 -22.08 -7.48 -6.31
C GLN A 131 -21.50 -8.72 -5.65
N ASP A 132 -22.34 -9.73 -5.42
CA ASP A 132 -21.97 -10.99 -4.73
C ASP A 132 -21.24 -10.78 -3.39
N GLY A 133 -21.67 -9.77 -2.62
CA GLY A 133 -21.07 -9.41 -1.33
C GLY A 133 -19.76 -8.62 -1.44
N ILE A 134 -19.39 -8.11 -2.62
CA ILE A 134 -18.16 -7.36 -2.85
C ILE A 134 -18.48 -6.01 -3.49
N ALA A 135 -17.96 -4.91 -2.88
CA ALA A 135 -17.86 -3.61 -3.53
C ALA A 135 -16.41 -3.33 -3.87
N ARG A 136 -16.16 -2.74 -5.04
CA ARG A 136 -14.80 -2.46 -5.52
C ARG A 136 -14.72 -1.04 -6.09
N ALA A 137 -13.61 -0.37 -5.77
CA ALA A 137 -13.18 0.84 -6.42
C ALA A 137 -11.87 0.57 -7.16
N GLU A 138 -11.78 0.90 -8.44
CA GLU A 138 -10.51 0.96 -9.16
C GLU A 138 -9.89 2.33 -8.89
N LEU A 139 -8.77 2.35 -8.18
CA LEU A 139 -8.08 3.58 -7.78
C LEU A 139 -7.10 4.06 -8.84
N HIS A 140 -6.45 3.10 -9.53
CA HIS A 140 -5.54 3.35 -10.62
C HIS A 140 -5.46 2.14 -11.55
N ARG A 141 -5.24 2.41 -12.85
CA ARG A 141 -4.93 1.39 -13.86
C ARG A 141 -3.98 1.96 -14.89
N ASP A 142 -2.94 1.20 -15.19
CA ASP A 142 -2.08 1.41 -16.35
C ASP A 142 -1.68 0.08 -17.01
N ALA A 143 -0.63 0.08 -17.84
CA ALA A 143 -0.15 -1.13 -18.53
C ALA A 143 0.59 -2.11 -17.58
N ARG A 144 0.99 -1.66 -16.40
CA ARG A 144 1.80 -2.42 -15.45
C ARG A 144 1.00 -2.94 -14.27
N GLU A 145 -0.05 -2.21 -13.85
CA GLU A 145 -0.72 -2.49 -12.59
C GLU A 145 -2.18 -2.06 -12.56
N VAL A 146 -2.91 -2.66 -11.64
CA VAL A 146 -4.22 -2.20 -11.20
C VAL A 146 -4.19 -2.07 -9.69
N VAL A 147 -4.56 -0.89 -9.17
CA VAL A 147 -4.74 -0.65 -7.75
C VAL A 147 -6.22 -0.54 -7.45
N SER A 148 -6.68 -1.27 -6.43
CA SER A 148 -8.10 -1.32 -6.06
C SER A 148 -8.27 -1.17 -4.55
N TYR A 149 -9.40 -0.59 -4.15
CA TYR A 149 -9.96 -0.70 -2.82
C TYR A 149 -11.15 -1.66 -2.87
N VAL A 150 -11.20 -2.64 -1.98
CA VAL A 150 -12.17 -3.73 -2.01
C VAL A 150 -12.82 -3.87 -0.64
N VAL A 151 -14.14 -3.86 -0.61
CA VAL A 151 -14.96 -4.09 0.58
C VAL A 151 -15.71 -5.39 0.42
N LEU A 152 -15.56 -6.28 1.40
CA LEU A 152 -16.16 -7.61 1.43
C LEU A 152 -17.18 -7.69 2.58
N GLU A 153 -18.39 -8.10 2.29
CA GLU A 153 -19.39 -8.46 3.31
C GLU A 153 -18.94 -9.68 4.11
N PRO A 154 -19.51 -9.91 5.31
CA PRO A 154 -19.21 -11.09 6.11
C PRO A 154 -19.36 -12.39 5.32
N GLY A 155 -18.29 -13.20 5.29
CA GLY A 155 -18.27 -14.49 4.59
C GLY A 155 -18.16 -14.41 3.07
N ALA A 156 -18.06 -13.23 2.47
CA ALA A 156 -17.89 -13.09 1.02
C ALA A 156 -16.58 -13.72 0.55
N ALA A 157 -16.64 -14.46 -0.56
CA ALA A 157 -15.48 -15.09 -1.17
C ALA A 157 -14.88 -14.20 -2.25
N LEU A 158 -13.59 -13.94 -2.15
CA LEU A 158 -12.82 -13.19 -3.13
C LEU A 158 -11.91 -14.13 -3.91
N THR A 159 -12.09 -14.15 -5.24
CA THR A 159 -11.17 -14.82 -6.15
C THR A 159 -10.59 -13.78 -7.10
N GLU A 160 -9.25 -13.71 -7.20
CA GLU A 160 -8.55 -12.80 -8.10
C GLU A 160 -7.50 -13.58 -8.89
N LEU A 161 -7.47 -13.35 -10.21
CA LEU A 161 -6.49 -13.93 -11.12
C LEU A 161 -5.66 -12.81 -11.73
N ALA A 162 -4.42 -12.71 -11.34
CA ALA A 162 -3.50 -11.71 -11.88
C ALA A 162 -2.19 -12.37 -12.30
N PRO A 163 -1.95 -12.56 -13.60
CA PRO A 163 -0.72 -13.18 -14.11
C PRO A 163 0.54 -12.52 -13.57
N GLY A 164 0.54 -11.20 -13.40
CA GLY A 164 1.67 -10.43 -12.87
C GLY A 164 1.72 -10.28 -11.35
N GLY A 165 1.08 -11.20 -10.60
CA GLY A 165 1.13 -11.24 -9.14
C GLY A 165 0.12 -10.31 -8.44
N ILE A 166 -0.02 -10.50 -7.13
CA ILE A 166 -1.02 -9.83 -6.29
C ILE A 166 -0.38 -9.38 -4.98
N GLU A 167 -0.68 -8.17 -4.54
CA GLU A 167 -0.46 -7.69 -3.18
C GLU A 167 -1.79 -7.30 -2.54
N VAL A 168 -1.94 -7.60 -1.26
CA VAL A 168 -3.10 -7.23 -0.44
C VAL A 168 -2.62 -6.68 0.90
N LEU A 169 -3.19 -5.55 1.34
CA LEU A 169 -3.14 -5.09 2.72
C LEU A 169 -4.55 -5.13 3.31
N VAL A 170 -4.74 -5.83 4.43
CA VAL A 170 -5.99 -5.81 5.18
C VAL A 170 -6.05 -4.51 5.98
N LEU A 171 -7.02 -3.66 5.67
CA LEU A 171 -7.24 -2.37 6.33
C LEU A 171 -8.11 -2.53 7.57
N GLU A 172 -9.19 -3.31 7.44
CA GLU A 172 -10.14 -3.61 8.51
C GLU A 172 -10.70 -5.03 8.37
N GLY A 173 -11.23 -5.58 9.46
CA GLY A 173 -11.80 -6.93 9.50
C GLY A 173 -10.74 -8.01 9.39
N THR A 174 -11.10 -9.13 8.78
CA THR A 174 -10.24 -10.30 8.62
C THR A 174 -10.45 -10.93 7.25
N LEU A 175 -9.36 -11.48 6.68
CA LEU A 175 -9.39 -12.20 5.43
C LEU A 175 -8.67 -13.54 5.62
N ARG A 176 -9.33 -14.65 5.36
CA ARG A 176 -8.71 -15.97 5.38
C ARG A 176 -8.22 -16.33 3.99
N GLU A 177 -6.92 -16.57 3.88
CA GLU A 177 -6.27 -17.04 2.65
C GLU A 177 -5.42 -18.27 2.94
N GLY A 178 -5.74 -19.41 2.32
CA GLY A 178 -5.10 -20.68 2.64
C GLY A 178 -5.26 -21.07 4.12
N ALA A 179 -4.15 -21.20 4.83
CA ALA A 179 -4.11 -21.49 6.27
C ALA A 179 -3.98 -20.24 7.14
N ASP A 180 -3.81 -19.05 6.55
CA ASP A 180 -3.54 -17.82 7.27
C ASP A 180 -4.82 -17.00 7.50
N ASP A 181 -4.99 -16.50 8.71
CA ASP A 181 -5.97 -15.49 9.06
C ASP A 181 -5.30 -14.11 9.03
N LEU A 182 -5.53 -13.37 7.95
CA LEU A 182 -4.99 -12.05 7.75
C LEU A 182 -5.87 -11.05 8.50
N VAL A 183 -5.33 -10.45 9.54
CA VAL A 183 -5.99 -9.43 10.37
C VAL A 183 -5.58 -8.02 9.91
N ARG A 184 -6.13 -6.99 10.56
CA ARG A 184 -5.77 -5.59 10.27
C ARG A 184 -4.26 -5.40 10.18
N TRP A 185 -3.81 -4.77 9.06
CA TRP A 185 -2.43 -4.54 8.66
C TRP A 185 -1.61 -5.80 8.37
N SER A 186 -2.26 -6.95 8.18
CA SER A 186 -1.60 -8.07 7.52
C SER A 186 -1.41 -7.75 6.06
N TRP A 187 -0.19 -7.99 5.56
CA TRP A 187 0.19 -7.82 4.17
C TRP A 187 0.51 -9.18 3.56
N LEU A 188 -0.10 -9.45 2.41
CA LEU A 188 0.10 -10.65 1.62
C LEU A 188 0.66 -10.28 0.26
N ARG A 189 1.68 -11.01 -0.22
CA ARG A 189 2.13 -10.98 -1.60
C ARG A 189 2.11 -12.37 -2.18
N LEU A 190 1.41 -12.54 -3.32
CA LEU A 190 1.36 -13.76 -4.11
C LEU A 190 2.19 -13.56 -5.38
N PRO A 191 3.08 -14.54 -5.74
CA PRO A 191 3.90 -14.44 -6.93
C PRO A 191 3.07 -14.50 -8.22
N GLU A 192 3.72 -14.20 -9.33
CA GLU A 192 3.13 -14.30 -10.67
C GLU A 192 2.45 -15.66 -10.88
N GLY A 193 1.28 -15.65 -11.51
CA GLY A 193 0.49 -16.84 -11.82
C GLY A 193 -0.20 -17.52 -10.64
N THR A 194 -0.03 -17.02 -9.41
CA THR A 194 -0.70 -17.57 -8.24
C THR A 194 -2.02 -16.84 -7.99
N PRO A 195 -3.18 -17.52 -8.04
CA PRO A 195 -4.46 -16.88 -7.77
C PRO A 195 -4.62 -16.58 -6.28
N LEU A 196 -5.28 -15.46 -5.97
CA LEU A 196 -5.82 -15.20 -4.64
C LEU A 196 -7.16 -15.93 -4.51
N GLN A 197 -7.28 -16.73 -3.47
CA GLN A 197 -8.54 -17.35 -3.04
C GLN A 197 -8.71 -17.09 -1.55
N ALA A 198 -9.63 -16.22 -1.20
CA ALA A 198 -9.79 -15.77 0.17
C ALA A 198 -11.25 -15.60 0.55
N THR A 199 -11.53 -15.62 1.85
CA THR A 199 -12.88 -15.43 2.39
C THR A 199 -12.83 -14.41 3.51
N ALA A 200 -13.74 -13.45 3.49
CA ALA A 200 -13.87 -12.46 4.57
C ALA A 200 -14.38 -13.11 5.85
N GLY A 201 -13.90 -12.65 7.00
CA GLY A 201 -14.37 -13.10 8.30
C GLY A 201 -15.79 -12.63 8.66
N SER A 202 -16.22 -12.89 9.88
CA SER A 202 -17.57 -12.59 10.35
C SER A 202 -17.92 -11.10 10.44
N ALA A 203 -16.92 -10.22 10.41
CA ALA A 203 -17.08 -8.76 10.36
C ALA A 203 -16.88 -8.18 8.95
N GLY A 204 -16.67 -9.03 7.93
CA GLY A 204 -16.26 -8.59 6.61
C GLY A 204 -14.76 -8.24 6.56
N ALA A 205 -14.33 -7.61 5.46
CA ALA A 205 -12.97 -7.11 5.30
C ALA A 205 -12.94 -5.88 4.39
N ARG A 206 -11.97 -4.99 4.63
CA ARG A 206 -11.60 -3.87 3.76
C ARG A 206 -10.16 -4.03 3.36
N LEU A 207 -9.88 -3.94 2.07
CA LEU A 207 -8.57 -4.27 1.50
C LEU A 207 -8.10 -3.15 0.57
N TRP A 208 -6.81 -2.83 0.65
CA TRP A 208 -6.08 -2.28 -0.47
C TRP A 208 -5.48 -3.46 -1.25
N MET A 209 -5.56 -3.44 -2.57
CA MET A 209 -5.05 -4.51 -3.42
C MET A 209 -4.38 -3.94 -4.65
N LYS A 210 -3.20 -4.51 -5.00
CA LYS A 210 -2.48 -4.21 -6.24
C LYS A 210 -2.22 -5.50 -7.01
N THR A 211 -2.42 -5.48 -8.33
CA THR A 211 -2.23 -6.63 -9.21
C THR A 211 -1.40 -6.26 -10.44
N GLY A 212 -0.68 -7.22 -11.00
CA GLY A 212 0.03 -7.08 -12.28
C GLY A 212 1.47 -6.59 -12.19
N HIS A 213 1.89 -6.00 -11.08
CA HIS A 213 3.09 -5.17 -10.93
C HIS A 213 4.40 -5.93 -10.67
N LEU A 214 4.37 -7.21 -10.30
CA LEU A 214 5.59 -7.95 -9.90
C LEU A 214 6.60 -8.17 -11.03
N PRO A 215 6.24 -8.31 -12.33
CA PRO A 215 7.22 -8.36 -13.41
C PRO A 215 8.14 -7.14 -13.50
N PHE A 216 7.71 -6.02 -12.89
CA PHE A 216 8.46 -4.76 -12.87
C PHE A 216 9.19 -4.52 -11.54
N ALA A 217 9.19 -5.53 -10.63
CA ALA A 217 9.85 -5.43 -9.34
C ALA A 217 11.37 -5.54 -9.52
N GLN A 218 12.06 -4.41 -9.41
CA GLN A 218 13.52 -4.33 -9.52
C GLN A 218 14.11 -3.30 -8.56
N ALA A 219 15.40 -3.45 -8.25
CA ALA A 219 16.12 -2.43 -7.50
C ALA A 219 16.17 -1.12 -8.30
N PRO A 220 16.17 0.05 -7.63
CA PRO A 220 16.45 1.31 -8.29
C PRO A 220 17.79 1.27 -9.04
N LEU A 221 17.81 1.79 -10.27
CA LEU A 221 19.04 2.04 -11.00
C LEU A 221 19.58 3.39 -10.51
N VAL A 222 20.59 3.38 -9.66
CA VAL A 222 21.29 4.55 -9.10
C VAL A 222 22.75 4.56 -9.51
#